data_d5443da910d9077a43f8ddb1f85a74ba
#
_entry.id   d5443da910d9077a43f8ddb1f85a74ba
#
_cell.length_a   1.000
_cell.length_b   1.000
_cell.length_c   1.000
_cell.angle_alpha   90.00
_cell.angle_beta   90.00
_cell.angle_gamma   90.00
#
_symmetry.space_group_name_H-M   'P 1'
#
loop_
_entity.id
_entity.type
_entity.pdbx_description
1 polymer ?
#
loop_
_entity_poly.entity_id
_entity_poly.type
_entity_poly.pdbx_seq_one_letter_code
_entity_poly.pdbx_strand_id
1 'polypeptide(L)'
;SIHNVVETLIIAIILVILVVYFFLQDLKSTLIPSISIIVSLVGTFACLVAAGFSLNILTLFALVLAIGTVVDDAIVVVEAVQSKFDAGYKSPYLATKDAMGDVTMAIVSCTCVFMAVFIPVTFMGGTSGVFYTQFGITMATAVGISMISALTLCPALCAIMMRPSDGTKSAKSINGRVRAAYNASFNAVLGKYKRGVMFFIRHRWMVWTSLAVAVALLVYLMSTTKTGLVP
;
A
#
# COMPACT_ATOMS: atom_id res chain seq x y z
N SER A 1 -3.91 -13.22 -23.37
CA SER A 1 -4.20 -12.09 -24.26
C SER A 1 -4.30 -10.80 -23.43
N ILE A 2 -4.05 -9.65 -24.06
CA ILE A 2 -4.10 -8.32 -23.40
C ILE A 2 -5.45 -8.11 -22.70
N HIS A 3 -6.55 -8.54 -23.31
CA HIS A 3 -7.90 -8.46 -22.74
C HIS A 3 -7.98 -9.10 -21.34
N ASN A 4 -7.42 -10.30 -21.16
CA ASN A 4 -7.46 -10.99 -19.86
C ASN A 4 -6.66 -10.23 -18.78
N VAL A 5 -5.57 -9.56 -19.17
CA VAL A 5 -4.75 -8.79 -18.20
C VAL A 5 -5.44 -7.48 -17.81
N VAL A 6 -6.11 -6.82 -18.77
CA VAL A 6 -6.93 -5.62 -18.48
C VAL A 6 -8.11 -5.99 -17.55
N GLU A 7 -8.76 -7.12 -17.80
CA GLU A 7 -9.81 -7.64 -16.92
C GLU A 7 -9.27 -7.91 -15.51
N THR A 8 -8.11 -8.55 -15.41
CA THR A 8 -7.44 -8.77 -14.12
C THR A 8 -7.08 -7.46 -13.41
N LEU A 9 -6.64 -6.44 -14.16
CA LEU A 9 -6.34 -5.11 -13.62
C LEU A 9 -7.58 -4.46 -13.00
N ILE A 10 -8.72 -4.52 -13.72
CA ILE A 10 -10.00 -3.98 -13.25
C ILE A 10 -10.46 -4.73 -11.99
N ILE A 11 -10.39 -6.07 -12.00
CA ILE A 11 -10.75 -6.89 -10.85
C ILE A 11 -9.86 -6.56 -9.66
N ALA A 12 -8.55 -6.39 -9.86
CA ALA A 12 -7.62 -6.02 -8.81
C ALA A 12 -7.97 -4.65 -8.19
N ILE A 13 -8.26 -3.64 -9.00
CA ILE A 13 -8.68 -2.32 -8.54
C ILE A 13 -9.96 -2.41 -7.70
N ILE A 14 -10.99 -3.12 -8.21
CA ILE A 14 -12.25 -3.28 -7.50
C ILE A 14 -12.04 -3.98 -6.16
N LEU A 15 -11.25 -5.07 -6.15
CA LEU A 15 -10.96 -5.84 -4.94
C LEU A 15 -10.24 -4.97 -3.90
N VAL A 16 -9.26 -4.19 -4.33
CA VAL A 16 -8.51 -3.30 -3.45
C VAL A 16 -9.43 -2.21 -2.87
N ILE A 17 -10.26 -1.57 -3.67
CA ILE A 17 -11.24 -0.57 -3.20
C ILE A 17 -12.18 -1.18 -2.17
N LEU A 18 -12.64 -2.42 -2.40
CA LEU A 18 -13.52 -3.15 -1.48
C LEU A 18 -12.82 -3.43 -0.15
N VAL A 19 -11.57 -3.89 -0.20
CA VAL A 19 -10.76 -4.15 1.00
C VAL A 19 -10.52 -2.86 1.77
N VAL A 20 -10.12 -1.78 1.10
CA VAL A 20 -9.89 -0.46 1.73
C VAL A 20 -11.18 0.05 2.38
N TYR A 21 -12.33 -0.09 1.70
CA TYR A 21 -13.63 0.26 2.25
C TYR A 21 -13.98 -0.55 3.51
N PHE A 22 -13.66 -1.83 3.50
CA PHE A 22 -13.91 -2.71 4.65
C PHE A 22 -13.10 -2.27 5.89
N PHE A 23 -11.85 -1.82 5.70
CA PHE A 23 -11.00 -1.37 6.80
C PHE A 23 -11.31 0.06 7.26
N LEU A 24 -11.48 1.00 6.34
CA LEU A 24 -11.71 2.41 6.66
C LEU A 24 -13.15 2.70 7.10
N GLN A 25 -14.14 1.87 6.68
CA GLN A 25 -15.56 1.99 7.01
C GLN A 25 -16.16 3.37 6.77
N ASP A 26 -15.51 4.19 5.96
CA ASP A 26 -15.97 5.52 5.56
C ASP A 26 -15.77 5.70 4.05
N LEU A 27 -16.87 5.99 3.34
CA LEU A 27 -16.85 6.16 1.88
C LEU A 27 -15.93 7.30 1.45
N LYS A 28 -15.87 8.39 2.21
CA LYS A 28 -15.03 9.55 1.86
C LYS A 28 -13.55 9.21 1.98
N SER A 29 -13.19 8.57 3.07
CA SER A 29 -11.82 8.10 3.29
C SER A 29 -11.39 7.05 2.27
N THR A 30 -12.32 6.20 1.79
CA THR A 30 -12.05 5.20 0.74
C THR A 30 -11.89 5.81 -0.64
N LEU A 31 -12.63 6.90 -0.94
CA LEU A 31 -12.53 7.57 -2.24
C LEU A 31 -11.14 8.16 -2.49
N ILE A 32 -10.44 8.62 -1.45
CA ILE A 32 -9.13 9.25 -1.59
C ILE A 32 -8.08 8.27 -2.15
N PRO A 33 -7.85 7.09 -1.55
CA PRO A 33 -6.97 6.08 -2.14
C PRO A 33 -7.44 5.61 -3.52
N SER A 34 -8.77 5.49 -3.73
CA SER A 34 -9.32 5.06 -5.02
C SER A 34 -8.98 6.03 -6.14
N ILE A 35 -9.10 7.34 -5.91
CA ILE A 35 -8.70 8.38 -6.87
C ILE A 35 -7.19 8.34 -7.08
N SER A 36 -6.41 8.20 -6.01
CA SER A 36 -4.95 8.11 -6.09
C SER A 36 -4.47 6.94 -6.94
N ILE A 37 -5.09 5.76 -6.82
CA ILE A 37 -4.79 4.59 -7.66
C ILE A 37 -4.99 4.92 -9.13
N ILE A 38 -6.16 5.47 -9.48
CA ILE A 38 -6.50 5.80 -10.87
C ILE A 38 -5.50 6.81 -11.43
N VAL A 39 -5.22 7.88 -10.70
CA VAL A 39 -4.28 8.92 -11.12
C VAL A 39 -2.86 8.36 -11.26
N SER A 40 -2.41 7.53 -10.33
CA SER A 40 -1.08 6.90 -10.39
C SER A 40 -0.95 5.93 -11.56
N LEU A 41 -1.98 5.14 -11.84
CA LEU A 41 -1.98 4.23 -13.00
C LEU A 41 -1.96 5.00 -14.32
N VAL A 42 -2.84 6.00 -14.48
CA VAL A 42 -2.89 6.84 -15.68
C VAL A 42 -1.57 7.58 -15.87
N GLY A 43 -1.00 8.12 -14.79
CA GLY A 43 0.30 8.77 -14.81
C GLY A 43 1.43 7.81 -15.21
N THR A 44 1.41 6.58 -14.71
CA THR A 44 2.37 5.55 -15.09
C THR A 44 2.27 5.19 -16.57
N PHE A 45 1.05 4.99 -17.08
CA PHE A 45 0.83 4.76 -18.51
C PHE A 45 1.35 5.92 -19.36
N ALA A 46 1.04 7.16 -18.97
CA ALA A 46 1.52 8.34 -19.68
C ALA A 46 3.06 8.42 -19.73
N CYS A 47 3.73 8.15 -18.62
CA CYS A 47 5.20 8.12 -18.55
C CYS A 47 5.79 7.00 -19.40
N LEU A 48 5.21 5.79 -19.37
CA LEU A 48 5.69 4.66 -20.19
C LEU A 48 5.56 4.96 -21.69
N VAL A 49 4.42 5.51 -22.10
CA VAL A 49 4.21 5.91 -23.50
C VAL A 49 5.20 7.02 -23.91
N ALA A 50 5.41 8.03 -23.08
CA ALA A 50 6.38 9.11 -23.32
C ALA A 50 7.81 8.60 -23.42
N ALA A 51 8.15 7.54 -22.66
CA ALA A 51 9.44 6.87 -22.71
C ALA A 51 9.59 5.89 -23.91
N GLY A 52 8.56 5.77 -24.76
CA GLY A 52 8.58 4.89 -25.93
C GLY A 52 8.34 3.40 -25.63
N PHE A 53 7.88 3.07 -24.43
CA PHE A 53 7.53 1.70 -24.07
C PHE A 53 6.17 1.31 -24.67
N SER A 54 6.11 0.12 -25.27
CA SER A 54 4.84 -0.47 -25.71
C SER A 54 4.14 -1.16 -24.57
N LEU A 55 2.81 -1.02 -24.53
CA LEU A 55 1.98 -1.79 -23.62
C LEU A 55 1.96 -3.25 -24.05
N ASN A 56 2.52 -4.10 -23.22
CA ASN A 56 2.56 -5.54 -23.44
C ASN A 56 2.14 -6.28 -22.14
N ILE A 57 2.08 -7.60 -22.22
CA ILE A 57 1.67 -8.44 -21.09
C ILE A 57 2.58 -8.21 -19.87
N LEU A 58 3.87 -7.92 -20.08
CA LEU A 58 4.84 -7.73 -19.00
C LEU A 58 4.64 -6.40 -18.26
N THR A 59 4.45 -5.31 -19.02
CA THR A 59 4.16 -3.99 -18.44
C THR A 59 2.81 -3.99 -17.72
N LEU A 60 1.80 -4.67 -18.26
CA LEU A 60 0.50 -4.82 -17.62
C LEU A 60 0.58 -5.68 -16.34
N PHE A 61 1.37 -6.77 -16.37
CA PHE A 61 1.61 -7.59 -15.18
C PHE A 61 2.34 -6.81 -14.08
N ALA A 62 3.36 -6.02 -14.44
CA ALA A 62 4.04 -5.12 -13.51
C ALA A 62 3.06 -4.10 -12.89
N LEU A 63 2.14 -3.55 -13.68
CA LEU A 63 1.13 -2.62 -13.19
C LEU A 63 0.14 -3.27 -12.22
N VAL A 64 -0.32 -4.49 -12.48
CA VAL A 64 -1.16 -5.25 -11.54
C VAL A 64 -0.44 -5.43 -10.20
N LEU A 65 0.85 -5.75 -10.25
CA LEU A 65 1.66 -5.89 -9.03
C LEU A 65 1.88 -4.54 -8.33
N ALA A 66 2.09 -3.47 -9.10
CA ALA A 66 2.28 -2.12 -8.60
C ALA A 66 1.04 -1.56 -7.87
N ILE A 67 -0.18 -2.01 -8.22
CA ILE A 67 -1.42 -1.54 -7.55
C ILE A 67 -1.31 -1.70 -6.04
N GLY A 68 -0.80 -2.84 -5.55
CA GLY A 68 -0.64 -3.06 -4.12
C GLY A 68 0.23 -2.01 -3.45
N THR A 69 1.40 -1.72 -4.02
CA THR A 69 2.34 -0.72 -3.47
C THR A 69 1.83 0.72 -3.60
N VAL A 70 1.15 1.04 -4.71
CA VAL A 70 0.54 2.35 -4.97
C VAL A 70 -0.55 2.68 -3.95
N VAL A 71 -1.34 1.67 -3.57
CA VAL A 71 -2.41 1.83 -2.59
C VAL A 71 -1.88 2.09 -1.20
N ASP A 72 -0.80 1.42 -0.81
CA ASP A 72 -0.23 1.51 0.53
C ASP A 72 0.18 2.94 0.88
N ASP A 73 0.81 3.68 -0.03
CA ASP A 73 1.18 5.08 0.18
C ASP A 73 -0.03 5.97 0.49
N ALA A 74 -1.11 5.80 -0.28
CA ALA A 74 -2.34 6.58 -0.10
C ALA A 74 -3.08 6.21 1.20
N ILE A 75 -3.09 4.92 1.58
CA ILE A 75 -3.71 4.45 2.83
C ILE A 75 -2.98 5.05 4.04
N VAL A 76 -1.64 5.04 4.03
CA VAL A 76 -0.83 5.61 5.12
C VAL A 76 -1.17 7.07 5.36
N VAL A 77 -1.34 7.88 4.31
CA VAL A 77 -1.74 9.30 4.44
C VAL A 77 -3.13 9.43 5.05
N VAL A 78 -4.12 8.70 4.53
CA VAL A 78 -5.50 8.77 5.03
C VAL A 78 -5.60 8.32 6.49
N GLU A 79 -4.89 7.24 6.85
CA GLU A 79 -4.89 6.72 8.22
C GLU A 79 -4.20 7.68 9.19
N ALA A 80 -3.09 8.32 8.78
CA ALA A 80 -2.42 9.34 9.57
C ALA A 80 -3.34 10.54 9.86
N VAL A 81 -4.08 11.01 8.84
CA VAL A 81 -5.06 12.11 9.01
C VAL A 81 -6.21 11.67 9.92
N GLN A 82 -6.72 10.46 9.75
CA GLN A 82 -7.76 9.91 10.62
C GLN A 82 -7.30 9.82 12.08
N SER A 83 -6.07 9.39 12.31
CA SER A 83 -5.47 9.34 13.65
C SER A 83 -5.40 10.73 14.31
N LYS A 84 -5.15 11.81 13.54
CA LYS A 84 -5.21 13.18 14.08
C LYS A 84 -6.63 13.60 14.45
N PHE A 85 -7.65 13.21 13.68
CA PHE A 85 -9.04 13.43 14.06
C PHE A 85 -9.39 12.69 15.35
N ASP A 86 -8.96 11.45 15.51
CA ASP A 86 -9.18 10.65 16.71
C ASP A 86 -8.44 11.23 17.93
N ALA A 87 -7.34 11.97 17.71
CA ALA A 87 -6.62 12.74 18.71
C ALA A 87 -7.30 14.09 19.08
N GLY A 88 -8.43 14.43 18.43
CA GLY A 88 -9.24 15.60 18.78
C GLY A 88 -9.08 16.81 17.85
N TYR A 89 -8.39 16.69 16.73
CA TYR A 89 -8.32 17.78 15.74
C TYR A 89 -9.69 18.04 15.12
N LYS A 90 -10.13 19.30 15.11
CA LYS A 90 -11.40 19.72 14.51
C LYS A 90 -11.25 20.26 13.09
N SER A 91 -10.07 20.76 12.74
CA SER A 91 -9.78 21.32 11.43
C SER A 91 -9.14 20.27 10.51
N PRO A 92 -9.76 19.93 9.36
CA PRO A 92 -9.19 19.01 8.38
C PRO A 92 -7.83 19.45 7.87
N TYR A 93 -7.67 20.75 7.64
CA TYR A 93 -6.40 21.33 7.18
C TYR A 93 -5.26 21.13 8.19
N LEU A 94 -5.50 21.44 9.48
CA LEU A 94 -4.48 21.27 10.52
C LEU A 94 -4.16 19.78 10.76
N ALA A 95 -5.20 18.92 10.79
CA ALA A 95 -5.02 17.49 10.92
C ALA A 95 -4.15 16.92 9.79
N THR A 96 -4.43 17.33 8.55
CA THR A 96 -3.65 16.88 7.39
C THR A 96 -2.22 17.41 7.42
N LYS A 97 -2.02 18.70 7.73
CA LYS A 97 -0.69 19.30 7.82
C LYS A 97 0.19 18.57 8.83
N ASP A 98 -0.32 18.33 10.02
CA ASP A 98 0.44 17.68 11.09
C ASP A 98 0.64 16.17 10.80
N ALA A 99 -0.35 15.51 10.20
CA ALA A 99 -0.22 14.12 9.75
C ALA A 99 0.90 13.96 8.70
N MET A 100 0.95 14.89 7.73
CA MET A 100 2.01 14.86 6.71
C MET A 100 3.41 15.05 7.30
N GLY A 101 3.55 15.86 8.36
CA GLY A 101 4.81 15.96 9.10
C GLY A 101 5.31 14.63 9.63
N ASP A 102 4.40 13.77 10.07
CA ASP A 102 4.73 12.47 10.65
C ASP A 102 5.05 11.39 9.59
N VAL A 103 4.38 11.40 8.42
CA VAL A 103 4.46 10.29 7.46
C VAL A 103 5.29 10.57 6.21
N THR A 104 5.57 11.83 5.87
CA THR A 104 6.28 12.19 4.62
C THR A 104 7.63 11.47 4.50
N MET A 105 8.46 11.48 5.57
CA MET A 105 9.77 10.83 5.54
C MET A 105 9.65 9.31 5.41
N ALA A 106 8.62 8.71 5.99
CA ALA A 106 8.37 7.27 5.86
C ALA A 106 8.02 6.89 4.41
N ILE A 107 7.13 7.65 3.76
CA ILE A 107 6.74 7.44 2.36
C ILE A 107 7.94 7.60 1.44
N VAL A 108 8.70 8.69 1.57
CA VAL A 108 9.91 8.93 0.77
C VAL A 108 10.94 7.82 0.95
N SER A 109 11.22 7.42 2.20
CA SER A 109 12.18 6.36 2.49
C SER A 109 11.74 5.01 1.89
N CYS A 110 10.47 4.66 2.01
CA CYS A 110 9.90 3.44 1.45
C CYS A 110 10.04 3.43 -0.07
N THR A 111 9.67 4.52 -0.74
CA THR A 111 9.83 4.67 -2.19
C THR A 111 11.29 4.58 -2.62
N CYS A 112 12.23 5.21 -1.90
CA CYS A 112 13.66 5.11 -2.19
C CYS A 112 14.15 3.66 -2.10
N VAL A 113 13.68 2.88 -1.13
CA VAL A 113 14.03 1.45 -1.02
C VAL A 113 13.50 0.67 -2.21
N PHE A 114 12.24 0.90 -2.62
CA PHE A 114 11.69 0.28 -3.83
C PHE A 114 12.49 0.63 -5.08
N MET A 115 12.81 1.90 -5.27
CA MET A 115 13.64 2.35 -6.39
C MET A 115 15.02 1.69 -6.38
N ALA A 116 15.66 1.59 -5.21
CA ALA A 116 16.97 0.95 -5.06
C ALA A 116 16.95 -0.55 -5.41
N VAL A 117 15.82 -1.21 -5.30
CA VAL A 117 15.64 -2.62 -5.70
C VAL A 117 15.35 -2.74 -7.20
N PHE A 118 14.41 -1.96 -7.73
CA PHE A 118 13.95 -2.13 -9.11
C PHE A 118 14.87 -1.49 -10.16
N ILE A 119 15.54 -0.37 -9.86
CA ILE A 119 16.46 0.27 -10.80
C ILE A 119 17.60 -0.66 -11.21
N PRO A 120 18.34 -1.34 -10.30
CA PRO A 120 19.38 -2.28 -10.69
C PRO A 120 18.89 -3.45 -11.56
N VAL A 121 17.64 -3.91 -11.32
CA VAL A 121 17.04 -4.98 -12.11
C VAL A 121 16.89 -4.58 -13.58
N THR A 122 16.72 -3.29 -13.88
CA THR A 122 16.63 -2.80 -15.27
C THR A 122 17.92 -2.96 -16.07
N PHE A 123 19.05 -3.10 -15.41
CA PHE A 123 20.38 -3.26 -16.05
C PHE A 123 20.79 -4.72 -16.23
N MET A 124 19.95 -5.68 -15.84
CA MET A 124 20.23 -7.10 -16.02
C MET A 124 20.17 -7.46 -17.51
N GLY A 125 21.28 -7.94 -18.05
CA GLY A 125 21.40 -8.36 -19.45
C GLY A 125 20.97 -9.83 -19.66
N GLY A 126 21.17 -10.31 -20.90
CA GLY A 126 20.87 -11.69 -21.31
C GLY A 126 19.50 -11.83 -21.99
N THR A 127 19.11 -13.06 -22.28
CA THR A 127 17.84 -13.40 -22.96
C THR A 127 16.60 -12.93 -22.20
N SER A 128 16.69 -12.87 -20.89
CA SER A 128 15.64 -12.34 -20.01
C SER A 128 15.76 -10.84 -19.74
N GLY A 129 16.78 -10.16 -20.27
CA GLY A 129 17.07 -8.75 -20.01
C GLY A 129 15.92 -7.82 -20.41
N VAL A 130 15.30 -8.05 -21.56
CA VAL A 130 14.13 -7.27 -22.01
C VAL A 130 12.98 -7.37 -21.03
N PHE A 131 12.74 -8.57 -20.46
CA PHE A 131 11.75 -8.79 -19.43
C PHE A 131 12.03 -7.95 -18.19
N TYR A 132 13.25 -8.07 -17.64
CA TYR A 132 13.65 -7.38 -16.42
C TYR A 132 13.65 -5.86 -16.59
N THR A 133 14.09 -5.36 -17.75
CA THR A 133 14.09 -3.92 -18.06
C THR A 133 12.66 -3.37 -18.09
N GLN A 134 11.74 -4.00 -18.83
CA GLN A 134 10.36 -3.52 -18.94
C GLN A 134 9.64 -3.59 -17.59
N PHE A 135 9.79 -4.69 -16.86
CA PHE A 135 9.20 -4.88 -15.54
C PHE A 135 9.76 -3.86 -14.53
N GLY A 136 11.08 -3.74 -14.44
CA GLY A 136 11.77 -2.86 -13.49
C GLY A 136 11.44 -1.38 -13.71
N ILE A 137 11.47 -0.92 -14.97
CA ILE A 137 11.11 0.47 -15.30
C ILE A 137 9.65 0.74 -14.99
N THR A 138 8.75 -0.18 -15.34
CA THR A 138 7.31 -0.01 -15.07
C THR A 138 7.06 0.10 -13.57
N MET A 139 7.66 -0.80 -12.77
CA MET A 139 7.52 -0.78 -11.30
C MET A 139 8.12 0.49 -10.70
N ALA A 140 9.33 0.87 -11.08
CA ALA A 140 9.98 2.09 -10.57
C ALA A 140 9.17 3.34 -10.92
N THR A 141 8.65 3.44 -12.14
CA THR A 141 7.80 4.55 -12.58
C THR A 141 6.49 4.60 -11.79
N ALA A 142 5.82 3.46 -11.62
CA ALA A 142 4.56 3.38 -10.89
C ALA A 142 4.71 3.82 -9.43
N VAL A 143 5.74 3.32 -8.74
CA VAL A 143 6.01 3.67 -7.34
C VAL A 143 6.44 5.13 -7.21
N GLY A 144 7.23 5.67 -8.16
CA GLY A 144 7.60 7.09 -8.17
C GLY A 144 6.40 8.02 -8.32
N ILE A 145 5.47 7.70 -9.22
CA ILE A 145 4.23 8.47 -9.40
C ILE A 145 3.30 8.32 -8.21
N SER A 146 3.26 7.12 -7.60
CA SER A 146 2.52 6.89 -6.34
C SER A 146 2.99 7.82 -5.24
N MET A 147 4.30 7.93 -5.03
CA MET A 147 4.86 8.84 -4.03
C MET A 147 4.44 10.29 -4.28
N ILE A 148 4.56 10.77 -5.53
CA ILE A 148 4.14 12.14 -5.88
C ILE A 148 2.65 12.33 -5.59
N SER A 149 1.81 11.36 -5.96
CA SER A 149 0.37 11.37 -5.71
C SER A 149 0.06 11.35 -4.21
N ALA A 150 0.75 10.53 -3.43
CA ALA A 150 0.58 10.43 -1.99
C ALA A 150 1.03 11.69 -1.24
N LEU A 151 2.04 12.39 -1.72
CA LEU A 151 2.54 13.62 -1.09
C LEU A 151 1.83 14.90 -1.54
N THR A 152 1.07 14.86 -2.64
CA THR A 152 0.39 16.04 -3.21
C THR A 152 -1.12 15.87 -3.24
N LEU A 153 -1.61 14.89 -4.01
CA LEU A 153 -3.03 14.67 -4.24
C LEU A 153 -3.75 14.18 -2.98
N CYS A 154 -3.19 13.16 -2.29
CA CYS A 154 -3.83 12.59 -1.12
C CYS A 154 -4.02 13.61 0.01
N PRO A 155 -3.03 14.42 0.43
CA PRO A 155 -3.22 15.43 1.46
C PRO A 155 -4.24 16.49 1.04
N ALA A 156 -4.23 16.93 -0.23
CA ALA A 156 -5.20 17.88 -0.73
C ALA A 156 -6.64 17.35 -0.63
N LEU A 157 -6.84 16.10 -1.04
CA LEU A 157 -8.14 15.43 -0.93
C LEU A 157 -8.55 15.21 0.53
N CYS A 158 -7.61 14.82 1.41
CA CYS A 158 -7.88 14.70 2.85
C CYS A 158 -8.36 16.02 3.46
N ALA A 159 -7.68 17.13 3.17
CA ALA A 159 -8.04 18.45 3.68
C ALA A 159 -9.44 18.92 3.21
N ILE A 160 -9.87 18.51 2.01
CA ILE A 160 -11.15 18.90 1.42
C ILE A 160 -12.29 17.96 1.82
N MET A 161 -12.04 16.64 1.78
CA MET A 161 -13.10 15.62 1.86
C MET A 161 -13.28 15.03 3.24
N MET A 162 -12.20 14.89 4.03
CA MET A 162 -12.28 14.30 5.36
C MET A 162 -12.85 15.29 6.37
N ARG A 163 -13.58 14.75 7.34
CA ARG A 163 -14.17 15.54 8.45
C ARG A 163 -14.05 14.73 9.75
N PRO A 164 -13.91 15.40 10.90
CA PRO A 164 -13.97 14.73 12.19
C PRO A 164 -15.27 13.92 12.27
N SER A 165 -15.17 12.69 12.73
CA SER A 165 -16.35 11.85 12.93
C SER A 165 -17.09 12.32 14.18
N ASP A 166 -18.26 12.97 13.99
CA ASP A 166 -19.18 13.21 15.09
C ASP A 166 -19.73 11.85 15.56
N GLY A 167 -19.13 11.31 16.62
CA GLY A 167 -19.41 9.96 17.17
C GLY A 167 -20.86 9.68 17.57
N THR A 168 -21.79 10.61 17.35
CA THR A 168 -23.17 10.54 17.85
C THR A 168 -24.22 10.18 16.78
N LYS A 169 -23.91 10.12 15.49
CA LYS A 169 -24.96 10.04 14.45
C LYS A 169 -25.31 8.66 13.89
N SER A 170 -24.75 7.55 14.35
CA SER A 170 -25.00 6.27 13.67
C SER A 170 -25.40 5.06 14.54
N ALA A 171 -25.75 5.23 15.81
CA ALA A 171 -26.09 4.09 16.68
C ALA A 171 -27.40 3.38 16.31
N LYS A 172 -28.29 4.00 15.52
CA LYS A 172 -29.62 3.45 15.17
C LYS A 172 -29.75 2.87 13.76
N SER A 173 -28.74 3.01 12.89
CA SER A 173 -28.75 2.45 11.53
C SER A 173 -28.15 1.05 11.52
N ILE A 174 -28.56 0.20 10.55
CA ILE A 174 -28.00 -1.13 10.30
C ILE A 174 -26.47 -1.05 10.14
N ASN A 175 -25.98 -0.01 9.44
CA ASN A 175 -24.55 0.28 9.31
C ASN A 175 -23.88 0.57 10.66
N GLY A 176 -24.58 1.19 11.61
CA GLY A 176 -24.07 1.43 12.97
C GLY A 176 -23.88 0.15 13.77
N ARG A 177 -24.78 -0.83 13.61
CA ARG A 177 -24.68 -2.15 14.29
C ARG A 177 -23.52 -2.98 13.71
N VAL A 178 -23.36 -2.99 12.39
CA VAL A 178 -22.23 -3.67 11.73
C VAL A 178 -20.90 -3.04 12.14
N ARG A 179 -20.83 -1.71 12.17
CA ARG A 179 -19.63 -0.96 12.60
C ARG A 179 -19.32 -1.22 14.08
N ALA A 180 -20.32 -1.29 14.96
CA ALA A 180 -20.13 -1.60 16.37
C ALA A 180 -19.62 -3.04 16.58
N ALA A 181 -20.16 -4.02 15.85
CA ALA A 181 -19.71 -5.40 15.90
C ALA A 181 -18.28 -5.56 15.37
N TYR A 182 -17.94 -4.88 14.27
CA TYR A 182 -16.59 -4.86 13.74
C TYR A 182 -15.61 -4.24 14.75
N ASN A 183 -15.93 -3.07 15.31
CA ASN A 183 -15.06 -2.40 16.27
C ASN A 183 -14.88 -3.24 17.56
N ALA A 184 -15.90 -3.95 18.00
CA ALA A 184 -15.80 -4.86 19.14
C ALA A 184 -14.84 -6.04 18.83
N SER A 185 -14.98 -6.65 17.66
CA SER A 185 -14.10 -7.73 17.20
C SER A 185 -12.67 -7.23 16.99
N PHE A 186 -12.50 -6.07 16.35
CA PHE A 186 -11.20 -5.45 16.13
C PHE A 186 -10.49 -5.11 17.45
N ASN A 187 -11.21 -4.51 18.42
CA ASN A 187 -10.66 -4.19 19.74
C ASN A 187 -10.27 -5.45 20.52
N ALA A 188 -10.99 -6.56 20.37
CA ALA A 188 -10.63 -7.84 20.98
C ALA A 188 -9.32 -8.40 20.38
N VAL A 189 -9.16 -8.34 19.05
CA VAL A 189 -7.94 -8.72 18.36
C VAL A 189 -6.78 -7.81 18.74
N LEU A 190 -7.02 -6.49 18.74
CA LEU A 190 -6.03 -5.48 19.13
C LEU A 190 -5.54 -5.69 20.57
N GLY A 191 -6.46 -6.06 21.49
CA GLY A 191 -6.09 -6.38 22.87
C GLY A 191 -5.20 -7.62 22.99
N LYS A 192 -5.42 -8.65 22.14
CA LYS A 192 -4.55 -9.83 22.05
C LYS A 192 -3.19 -9.46 21.43
N TYR A 193 -3.21 -8.67 20.35
CA TYR A 193 -2.00 -8.20 19.68
C TYR A 193 -1.12 -7.37 20.62
N LYS A 194 -1.69 -6.38 21.31
CA LYS A 194 -0.95 -5.56 22.30
C LYS A 194 -0.30 -6.42 23.39
N ARG A 195 -1.01 -7.43 23.89
CA ARG A 195 -0.42 -8.37 24.87
C ARG A 195 0.72 -9.19 24.28
N GLY A 196 0.57 -9.66 23.04
CA GLY A 196 1.63 -10.37 22.32
C GLY A 196 2.87 -9.50 22.12
N VAL A 197 2.69 -8.29 21.61
CA VAL A 197 3.80 -7.33 21.42
C VAL A 197 4.51 -7.01 22.74
N MET A 198 3.73 -6.74 23.79
CA MET A 198 4.29 -6.45 25.12
C MET A 198 5.08 -7.64 25.67
N PHE A 199 4.62 -8.87 25.41
CA PHE A 199 5.33 -10.09 25.78
C PHE A 199 6.67 -10.21 25.04
N PHE A 200 6.71 -9.96 23.72
CA PHE A 200 7.93 -9.96 22.92
C PHE A 200 8.91 -8.85 23.36
N ILE A 201 8.42 -7.65 23.62
CA ILE A 201 9.25 -6.53 24.11
C ILE A 201 9.86 -6.88 25.46
N ARG A 202 9.11 -7.51 26.35
CA ARG A 202 9.59 -7.92 27.68
C ARG A 202 10.61 -9.08 27.60
N HIS A 203 10.48 -9.95 26.60
CA HIS A 203 11.36 -11.10 26.41
C HIS A 203 12.22 -10.92 25.16
N ARG A 204 13.16 -9.96 25.20
CA ARG A 204 14.05 -9.66 24.07
C ARG A 204 14.75 -10.90 23.47
N TRP A 205 14.99 -11.92 24.27
CA TRP A 205 15.62 -13.16 23.85
C TRP A 205 14.76 -13.93 22.82
N MET A 206 13.45 -13.90 22.97
CA MET A 206 12.53 -14.55 22.03
C MET A 206 12.55 -13.93 20.63
N VAL A 207 12.82 -12.62 20.53
CA VAL A 207 12.99 -11.96 19.24
C VAL A 207 14.23 -12.46 18.52
N TRP A 208 15.34 -12.57 19.26
CA TRP A 208 16.59 -13.12 18.70
C TRP A 208 16.48 -14.62 18.34
N THR A 209 15.79 -15.41 19.14
CA THR A 209 15.56 -16.83 18.83
C THR A 209 14.66 -17.01 17.62
N SER A 210 13.58 -16.22 17.48
CA SER A 210 12.71 -16.27 16.30
C SER A 210 13.45 -15.86 15.03
N LEU A 211 14.30 -14.83 15.10
CA LEU A 211 15.15 -14.41 13.99
C LEU A 211 16.15 -15.51 13.61
N ALA A 212 16.84 -16.10 14.60
CA ALA A 212 17.79 -17.18 14.37
C ALA A 212 17.13 -18.41 13.71
N VAL A 213 15.93 -18.78 14.16
CA VAL A 213 15.13 -19.87 13.57
C VAL A 213 14.73 -19.53 12.12
N ALA A 214 14.29 -18.32 11.85
CA ALA A 214 13.92 -17.88 10.51
C ALA A 214 15.12 -17.93 9.55
N VAL A 215 16.29 -17.44 9.98
CA VAL A 215 17.53 -17.49 9.20
C VAL A 215 17.99 -18.92 8.98
N ALA A 216 17.96 -19.78 10.02
CA ALA A 216 18.33 -21.20 9.89
C ALA A 216 17.40 -21.93 8.91
N LEU A 217 16.09 -21.66 8.97
CA LEU A 217 15.11 -22.23 8.04
C LEU A 217 15.37 -21.75 6.60
N LEU A 218 15.68 -20.49 6.41
CA LEU A 218 16.01 -19.92 5.10
C LEU A 218 17.27 -20.60 4.51
N VAL A 219 18.34 -20.70 5.30
CA VAL A 219 19.58 -21.38 4.87
C VAL A 219 19.30 -22.85 4.56
N TYR A 220 18.53 -23.54 5.37
CA TYR A 220 18.15 -24.94 5.14
C TYR A 220 17.36 -25.09 3.84
N LEU A 221 16.34 -24.24 3.60
CA LEU A 221 15.55 -24.25 2.38
C LEU A 221 16.40 -23.94 1.15
N MET A 222 17.31 -22.96 1.22
CA MET A 222 18.22 -22.65 0.12
C MET A 222 19.19 -23.78 -0.20
N SER A 223 19.63 -24.55 0.82
CA SER A 223 20.52 -25.70 0.61
C SER A 223 19.81 -26.92 0.04
N THR A 224 18.50 -27.06 0.30
CA THR A 224 17.68 -28.21 -0.17
C THR A 224 16.94 -27.96 -1.46
N THR A 225 16.69 -26.68 -1.81
CA THR A 225 15.99 -26.33 -3.04
C THR A 225 16.94 -26.39 -4.23
N LYS A 226 16.61 -27.22 -5.23
CA LYS A 226 17.38 -27.32 -6.47
C LYS A 226 17.30 -25.99 -7.22
N THR A 227 18.45 -25.37 -7.45
CA THR A 227 18.57 -24.16 -8.27
C THR A 227 18.55 -24.55 -9.74
N GLY A 228 17.38 -24.48 -10.37
CA GLY A 228 17.22 -24.66 -11.81
C GLY A 228 16.22 -23.66 -12.34
N LEU A 229 16.62 -22.88 -13.35
CA LEU A 229 15.77 -21.84 -13.95
C LEU A 229 14.69 -22.40 -14.89
N VAL A 230 14.77 -23.67 -15.26
CA VAL A 230 13.72 -24.38 -16.05
C VAL A 230 13.93 -25.91 -15.85
N PRO A 231 12.86 -26.73 -15.76
CA PRO A 231 12.99 -28.19 -15.82
C PRO A 231 13.41 -28.66 -17.21
#